data_b98ceb31b033b37f9ca33ba406f1bf37
#
_entry.id   b98ceb31b033b37f9ca33ba406f1bf37
#
_cell.length_a   1.000
_cell.length_b   1.000
_cell.length_c   1.000
_cell.angle_alpha   90.00
_cell.angle_beta   90.00
_cell.angle_gamma   90.00
#
_symmetry.space_group_name_H-M   'P 1'
#
loop_
_entity.id
_entity.type
_entity.pdbx_description
1 polymer ?
#
loop_
_entity_poly.entity_id
_entity_poly.type
_entity_poly.pdbx_seq_one_letter_code
_entity_poly.pdbx_strand_id
1 'polypeptide(L)'
;MVEGELEGSKAIYAVSPDFCPRPIAAGKLSDPRFEDTYFYICEFVEMAEEPPPFDSWTFCSKLVNLHKNGKSPTGMYGFHITTCNGWIPQLNDWEQSWTTFFRKGFIHVLDMDKANCLHPRPEGMNEHLDVFLNVVIPRLLLPLETGGNSIQPSLVHGDLCMYVPIH
;
A
#
# COMPACT_ATOMS: atom_id res chain seq x y z
N MET A 1 1.53 -11.34 -6.73
CA MET A 1 0.42 -10.79 -5.91
C MET A 1 0.33 -11.46 -4.54
N VAL A 2 -0.01 -12.75 -4.43
CA VAL A 2 -0.19 -13.42 -3.12
C VAL A 2 1.06 -13.48 -2.24
N GLU A 3 2.26 -13.50 -2.82
CA GLU A 3 3.51 -13.41 -2.05
C GLU A 3 3.68 -12.02 -1.42
N GLY A 4 3.35 -10.95 -2.18
CA GLY A 4 3.37 -9.60 -1.66
C GLY A 4 2.37 -9.41 -0.51
N GLU A 5 1.17 -10.00 -0.62
CA GLU A 5 0.17 -10.03 0.44
C GLU A 5 0.68 -10.74 1.69
N LEU A 6 1.29 -11.93 1.52
CA LEU A 6 1.86 -12.68 2.63
C LEU A 6 2.97 -11.91 3.36
N GLU A 7 3.91 -11.34 2.61
CA GLU A 7 5.04 -10.60 3.19
C GLU A 7 4.60 -9.27 3.82
N GLY A 8 3.64 -8.58 3.20
CA GLY A 8 3.01 -7.38 3.78
C GLY A 8 2.32 -7.68 5.10
N SER A 9 1.48 -8.72 5.14
CA SER A 9 0.79 -9.16 6.35
C SER A 9 1.76 -9.63 7.44
N LYS A 10 2.85 -10.35 7.08
CA LYS A 10 3.91 -10.73 8.03
C LYS A 10 4.59 -9.50 8.65
N ALA A 11 4.89 -8.49 7.82
CA ALA A 11 5.51 -7.27 8.30
C ALA A 11 4.60 -6.51 9.27
N ILE A 12 3.31 -6.40 8.97
CA ILE A 12 2.30 -5.78 9.84
C ILE A 12 2.17 -6.58 11.15
N TYR A 13 1.99 -7.90 11.06
CA TYR A 13 1.81 -8.77 12.20
C TYR A 13 3.02 -8.76 13.15
N ALA A 14 4.24 -8.70 12.62
CA ALA A 14 5.46 -8.62 13.41
C ALA A 14 5.54 -7.35 14.28
N VAL A 15 4.94 -6.24 13.82
CA VAL A 15 4.94 -4.95 14.55
C VAL A 15 3.70 -4.80 15.43
N SER A 16 2.55 -5.24 14.96
CA SER A 16 1.25 -5.07 15.60
C SER A 16 0.38 -6.33 15.38
N PRO A 17 0.60 -7.39 16.19
CA PRO A 17 -0.13 -8.67 16.04
C PRO A 17 -1.65 -8.53 16.12
N ASP A 18 -2.14 -7.51 16.83
CA ASP A 18 -3.58 -7.25 17.00
C ASP A 18 -4.19 -6.44 15.86
N PHE A 19 -3.39 -6.09 14.83
CA PHE A 19 -3.85 -5.26 13.72
C PHE A 19 -4.35 -6.06 12.53
N CYS A 20 -3.86 -7.28 12.35
CA CYS A 20 -4.30 -8.17 11.28
C CYS A 20 -4.27 -9.64 11.75
N PRO A 21 -5.04 -10.53 11.10
CA PRO A 21 -4.96 -11.97 11.32
C PRO A 21 -3.53 -12.48 11.08
N ARG A 22 -3.09 -13.44 11.87
CA ARG A 22 -1.75 -14.03 11.70
C ARG A 22 -1.63 -14.69 10.32
N PRO A 23 -0.72 -14.23 9.45
CA PRO A 23 -0.48 -14.86 8.15
C PRO A 23 0.21 -16.21 8.33
N ILE A 24 -0.22 -17.22 7.55
CA ILE A 24 0.28 -18.59 7.66
C ILE A 24 1.04 -18.97 6.39
N ALA A 25 0.39 -18.91 5.24
CA ALA A 25 0.97 -19.33 3.96
C ALA A 25 0.28 -18.69 2.77
N ALA A 26 1.01 -18.58 1.68
CA ALA A 26 0.46 -18.27 0.37
C ALA A 26 1.20 -19.07 -0.71
N GLY A 27 0.57 -19.30 -1.85
CA GLY A 27 1.21 -19.99 -2.94
C GLY A 27 0.29 -20.24 -4.13
N LYS A 28 0.81 -20.97 -5.11
CA LYS A 28 0.04 -21.46 -6.26
C LYS A 28 -0.38 -22.90 -6.01
N LEU A 29 -1.59 -23.26 -6.39
CA LEU A 29 -2.03 -24.66 -6.36
C LEU A 29 -1.27 -25.46 -7.41
N SER A 30 -0.79 -26.65 -7.02
CA SER A 30 -0.06 -27.54 -7.89
C SER A 30 -0.95 -28.52 -8.68
N ASP A 31 -2.26 -28.55 -8.39
CA ASP A 31 -3.21 -29.41 -9.08
C ASP A 31 -3.53 -28.84 -10.47
N PRO A 32 -3.31 -29.61 -11.59
CA PRO A 32 -3.56 -29.14 -12.95
C PRO A 32 -5.02 -28.71 -13.22
N ARG A 33 -5.96 -29.16 -12.41
CA ARG A 33 -7.37 -28.75 -12.51
C ARG A 33 -7.60 -27.30 -12.11
N PHE A 34 -6.66 -26.70 -11.41
CA PHE A 34 -6.71 -25.34 -10.89
C PHE A 34 -5.56 -24.49 -11.42
N GLU A 35 -5.39 -24.51 -12.76
CA GLU A 35 -4.37 -23.71 -13.43
C GLU A 35 -4.53 -22.23 -13.07
N ASP A 36 -3.40 -21.57 -12.72
CA ASP A 36 -3.34 -20.17 -12.29
C ASP A 36 -4.20 -19.80 -11.06
N THR A 37 -4.50 -20.79 -10.22
CA THR A 37 -5.17 -20.57 -8.95
C THR A 37 -4.16 -20.43 -7.82
N TYR A 38 -4.33 -19.37 -7.04
CA TYR A 38 -3.47 -19.02 -5.91
C TYR A 38 -4.28 -19.04 -4.62
N PHE A 39 -3.59 -19.27 -3.51
CA PHE A 39 -4.20 -19.25 -2.18
C PHE A 39 -3.43 -18.35 -1.23
N TYR A 40 -4.14 -17.80 -0.27
CA TYR A 40 -3.62 -17.13 0.92
C TYR A 40 -4.31 -17.71 2.14
N ILE A 41 -3.55 -18.08 3.16
CA ILE A 41 -4.04 -18.67 4.40
C ILE A 41 -3.60 -17.78 5.56
N CYS A 42 -4.54 -17.39 6.37
CA CYS A 42 -4.31 -16.69 7.63
C CYS A 42 -5.14 -17.31 8.75
N GLU A 43 -4.91 -16.86 9.96
CA GLU A 43 -5.74 -17.19 11.11
C GLU A 43 -7.19 -16.85 10.85
N PHE A 44 -8.09 -17.73 11.26
CA PHE A 44 -9.53 -17.47 11.17
C PHE A 44 -9.93 -16.47 12.26
N VAL A 45 -10.59 -15.40 11.86
CA VAL A 45 -11.19 -14.42 12.76
C VAL A 45 -12.70 -14.50 12.60
N GLU A 46 -13.39 -14.79 13.70
CA GLU A 46 -14.85 -14.77 13.71
C GLU A 46 -15.36 -13.34 13.53
N MET A 47 -16.06 -13.11 12.44
CA MET A 47 -16.67 -11.82 12.14
C MET A 47 -18.12 -11.81 12.59
N ALA A 48 -18.51 -10.78 13.32
CA ALA A 48 -19.89 -10.59 13.71
C ALA A 48 -20.73 -10.19 12.49
N GLU A 49 -21.98 -10.70 12.43
CA GLU A 49 -22.95 -10.28 11.39
C GLU A 49 -23.29 -8.78 11.51
N GLU A 50 -23.36 -8.30 12.76
CA GLU A 50 -23.50 -6.88 13.08
C GLU A 50 -22.23 -6.43 13.80
N PRO A 51 -21.34 -5.69 13.12
CA PRO A 51 -20.12 -5.22 13.78
C PRO A 51 -20.47 -4.25 14.92
N PRO A 52 -19.73 -4.32 16.05
CA PRO A 52 -19.92 -3.35 17.12
C PRO A 52 -19.62 -1.93 16.61
N PRO A 53 -20.12 -0.89 17.31
CA PRO A 53 -19.76 0.48 16.97
C PRO A 53 -18.25 0.64 16.81
N PHE A 54 -17.83 1.30 15.73
CA PHE A 54 -16.41 1.49 15.42
C PHE A 54 -15.70 2.27 16.52
N ASP A 55 -14.79 1.62 17.22
CA ASP A 55 -13.91 2.25 18.19
C ASP A 55 -12.71 2.89 17.48
N SER A 56 -12.91 4.14 17.07
CA SER A 56 -11.88 4.92 16.40
C SER A 56 -10.62 5.13 17.25
N TRP A 57 -10.75 5.19 18.56
CA TRP A 57 -9.60 5.40 19.45
C TRP A 57 -8.67 4.17 19.49
N THR A 58 -9.25 3.00 19.71
CA THR A 58 -8.49 1.74 19.69
C THR A 58 -7.86 1.49 18.32
N PHE A 59 -8.62 1.69 17.25
CA PHE A 59 -8.11 1.56 15.88
C PHE A 59 -6.95 2.51 15.60
N CYS A 60 -7.11 3.81 15.86
CA CYS A 60 -6.06 4.80 15.65
C CYS A 60 -4.82 4.53 16.52
N SER A 61 -4.99 4.03 17.74
CA SER A 61 -3.88 3.67 18.62
C SER A 61 -3.05 2.52 18.03
N LYS A 62 -3.69 1.49 17.48
CA LYS A 62 -3.01 0.39 16.78
C LYS A 62 -2.30 0.86 15.51
N LEU A 63 -2.94 1.72 14.72
CA LEU A 63 -2.36 2.30 13.52
C LEU A 63 -1.13 3.18 13.83
N VAL A 64 -1.21 3.99 14.88
CA VAL A 64 -0.07 4.78 15.39
C VAL A 64 1.08 3.87 15.83
N ASN A 65 0.77 2.75 16.50
CA ASN A 65 1.77 1.75 16.88
C ASN A 65 2.48 1.17 15.64
N LEU A 66 1.70 0.80 14.62
CA LEU A 66 2.25 0.30 13.35
C LEU A 66 3.20 1.32 12.71
N HIS A 67 2.78 2.57 12.56
CA HIS A 67 3.58 3.62 11.93
C HIS A 67 4.83 4.00 12.72
N LYS A 68 4.77 4.02 14.07
CA LYS A 68 5.90 4.38 14.94
C LYS A 68 6.95 3.29 15.03
N ASN A 69 6.53 2.03 15.06
CA ASN A 69 7.40 0.89 15.32
C ASN A 69 7.76 0.09 14.05
N GLY A 70 6.95 0.19 12.99
CA GLY A 70 7.21 -0.42 11.69
C GLY A 70 8.22 0.37 10.86
N LYS A 71 9.43 0.55 11.38
CA LYS A 71 10.49 1.30 10.69
C LYS A 71 11.05 0.52 9.52
N SER A 72 11.37 1.25 8.44
CA SER A 72 12.06 0.66 7.30
C SER A 72 13.38 0.00 7.73
N PRO A 73 13.63 -1.26 7.36
CA PRO A 73 14.86 -1.96 7.72
C PRO A 73 16.10 -1.41 7.00
N THR A 74 15.91 -0.68 5.90
CA THR A 74 16.97 -0.08 5.09
C THR A 74 17.14 1.42 5.35
N GLY A 75 16.19 2.04 6.05
CA GLY A 75 16.11 3.49 6.18
C GLY A 75 15.64 4.18 4.89
N MET A 76 15.23 3.42 3.86
CA MET A 76 14.71 3.93 2.59
C MET A 76 13.19 3.68 2.49
N TYR A 77 12.53 4.37 1.56
CA TYR A 77 11.15 4.14 1.18
C TYR A 77 11.07 2.99 0.21
N GLY A 78 10.12 2.09 0.41
CA GLY A 78 9.96 0.91 -0.43
C GLY A 78 9.61 -0.34 0.36
N PHE A 79 9.63 -1.48 -0.33
CA PHE A 79 9.41 -2.78 0.29
C PHE A 79 10.24 -3.83 -0.44
N HIS A 80 10.61 -4.92 0.25
CA HIS A 80 11.54 -5.92 -0.29
C HIS A 80 10.94 -6.82 -1.39
N ILE A 81 9.63 -6.76 -1.58
CA ILE A 81 8.89 -7.48 -2.62
C ILE A 81 7.79 -6.59 -3.19
N THR A 82 7.43 -6.79 -4.44
CA THR A 82 6.30 -6.08 -5.05
C THR A 82 4.99 -6.44 -4.34
N THR A 83 4.32 -5.44 -3.79
CA THR A 83 2.96 -5.52 -3.26
C THR A 83 1.98 -5.00 -4.30
N CYS A 84 0.68 -5.18 -4.08
CA CYS A 84 -0.36 -4.74 -5.01
C CYS A 84 -1.40 -3.88 -4.27
N ASN A 85 -1.97 -2.93 -5.00
CA ASN A 85 -3.20 -2.26 -4.61
C ASN A 85 -4.31 -2.80 -5.54
N GLY A 86 -5.12 -3.72 -5.01
CA GLY A 86 -5.98 -4.55 -5.84
C GLY A 86 -5.18 -5.33 -6.88
N TRP A 87 -5.45 -5.11 -8.17
CA TRP A 87 -4.75 -5.75 -9.27
C TRP A 87 -3.52 -4.97 -9.76
N ILE A 88 -3.25 -3.80 -9.20
CA ILE A 88 -2.17 -2.92 -9.65
C ILE A 88 -0.91 -3.24 -8.83
N PRO A 89 0.14 -3.79 -9.46
CA PRO A 89 1.42 -3.96 -8.79
C PRO A 89 2.02 -2.59 -8.47
N GLN A 90 2.52 -2.43 -7.25
CA GLN A 90 3.17 -1.19 -6.83
C GLN A 90 4.63 -1.17 -7.24
N LEU A 91 5.10 -0.01 -7.71
CA LEU A 91 6.51 0.25 -7.91
C LEU A 91 7.12 0.67 -6.57
N ASN A 92 7.55 -0.29 -5.78
CA ASN A 92 8.03 -0.10 -4.42
C ASN A 92 9.49 -0.53 -4.21
N ASP A 93 10.32 -0.37 -5.24
CA ASP A 93 11.77 -0.46 -5.11
C ASP A 93 12.30 0.57 -4.10
N TRP A 94 13.41 0.24 -3.43
CA TRP A 94 13.98 1.09 -2.40
C TRP A 94 14.49 2.44 -2.94
N GLU A 95 13.99 3.53 -2.35
CA GLU A 95 14.35 4.92 -2.68
C GLU A 95 14.73 5.71 -1.45
N GLN A 96 15.76 6.56 -1.56
CA GLN A 96 16.19 7.40 -0.44
C GLN A 96 15.33 8.65 -0.24
N SER A 97 14.69 9.14 -1.31
CA SER A 97 13.86 10.33 -1.32
C SER A 97 12.38 9.97 -1.38
N TRP A 98 11.59 10.47 -0.45
CA TRP A 98 10.15 10.34 -0.47
C TRP A 98 9.53 10.95 -1.74
N THR A 99 10.01 12.15 -2.10
CA THR A 99 9.54 12.85 -3.31
C THR A 99 9.75 11.99 -4.56
N THR A 100 10.92 11.36 -4.67
CA THR A 100 11.26 10.49 -5.79
C THR A 100 10.39 9.21 -5.77
N PHE A 101 10.28 8.57 -4.62
CA PHE A 101 9.45 7.37 -4.44
C PHE A 101 8.00 7.62 -4.84
N PHE A 102 7.39 8.66 -4.26
CA PHE A 102 6.01 9.03 -4.53
C PHE A 102 5.79 9.36 -6.02
N ARG A 103 6.68 10.16 -6.61
CA ARG A 103 6.57 10.55 -8.02
C ARG A 103 6.67 9.35 -8.97
N LYS A 104 7.60 8.43 -8.73
CA LYS A 104 7.76 7.20 -9.53
C LYS A 104 6.52 6.31 -9.43
N GLY A 105 6.01 6.08 -8.23
CA GLY A 105 4.80 5.30 -8.01
C GLY A 105 3.58 5.91 -8.72
N PHE A 106 3.44 7.24 -8.65
CA PHE A 106 2.35 7.94 -9.32
C PHE A 106 2.44 7.82 -10.85
N ILE A 107 3.63 7.99 -11.44
CA ILE A 107 3.86 7.80 -12.88
C ILE A 107 3.51 6.36 -13.29
N HIS A 108 3.95 5.38 -12.51
CA HIS A 108 3.65 3.97 -12.77
C HIS A 108 2.14 3.71 -12.87
N VAL A 109 1.35 4.23 -11.94
CA VAL A 109 -0.11 4.11 -11.97
C VAL A 109 -0.71 4.81 -13.19
N LEU A 110 -0.20 6.00 -13.57
CA LEU A 110 -0.65 6.70 -14.78
C LEU A 110 -0.33 5.94 -16.07
N ASP A 111 0.81 5.27 -16.12
CA ASP A 111 1.21 4.47 -17.29
C ASP A 111 0.32 3.22 -17.40
N MET A 112 0.03 2.57 -16.29
CA MET A 112 -0.91 1.45 -16.24
C MET A 112 -2.33 1.87 -16.63
N ASP A 113 -2.81 2.99 -16.10
CA ASP A 113 -4.11 3.57 -16.48
C ASP A 113 -4.17 3.83 -18.00
N LYS A 114 -3.13 4.48 -18.55
CA LYS A 114 -3.04 4.75 -19.99
C LYS A 114 -3.05 3.48 -20.84
N ALA A 115 -2.39 2.41 -20.37
CA ALA A 115 -2.33 1.13 -21.07
C ALA A 115 -3.68 0.38 -21.07
N ASN A 116 -4.49 0.57 -20.02
CA ASN A 116 -5.75 -0.15 -19.81
C ASN A 116 -7.01 0.71 -20.02
N CYS A 117 -6.86 2.02 -20.23
CA CYS A 117 -7.98 2.93 -20.37
C CYS A 117 -8.67 2.73 -21.72
N LEU A 118 -9.99 2.49 -21.70
CA LEU A 118 -10.82 2.32 -22.88
C LEU A 118 -11.23 3.66 -23.52
N HIS A 119 -10.99 4.77 -22.81
CA HIS A 119 -11.39 6.11 -23.26
C HIS A 119 -10.20 7.05 -23.25
N PRO A 120 -10.11 7.98 -24.23
CA PRO A 120 -9.07 8.99 -24.24
C PRO A 120 -9.21 9.89 -23.00
N ARG A 121 -8.06 10.32 -22.47
CA ARG A 121 -8.05 11.29 -21.36
C ARG A 121 -8.71 12.60 -21.79
N PRO A 122 -9.38 13.31 -20.87
CA PRO A 122 -9.94 14.63 -21.16
C PRO A 122 -8.89 15.60 -21.72
N GLU A 123 -9.33 16.51 -22.55
CA GLU A 123 -8.49 17.58 -23.10
C GLU A 123 -7.84 18.38 -21.95
N GLY A 124 -6.58 18.73 -22.08
CA GLY A 124 -5.81 19.46 -21.08
C GLY A 124 -5.32 18.61 -19.90
N MET A 125 -5.70 17.33 -19.80
CA MET A 125 -5.30 16.48 -18.67
C MET A 125 -3.79 16.26 -18.61
N ASN A 126 -3.14 16.11 -19.76
CA ASN A 126 -1.69 15.86 -19.81
C ASN A 126 -0.89 17.06 -19.31
N GLU A 127 -1.31 18.28 -19.63
CA GLU A 127 -0.71 19.53 -19.15
C GLU A 127 -0.85 19.66 -17.65
N HIS A 128 -2.03 19.34 -17.09
CA HIS A 128 -2.24 19.32 -15.64
C HIS A 128 -1.39 18.26 -14.95
N LEU A 129 -1.27 17.05 -15.51
CA LEU A 129 -0.41 16.00 -14.99
C LEU A 129 1.08 16.40 -15.02
N ASP A 130 1.52 17.08 -16.08
CA ASP A 130 2.90 17.56 -16.16
C ASP A 130 3.20 18.60 -15.07
N VAL A 131 2.30 19.55 -14.87
CA VAL A 131 2.41 20.54 -13.77
C VAL A 131 2.37 19.84 -12.42
N PHE A 132 1.49 18.87 -12.23
CA PHE A 132 1.40 18.11 -10.98
C PHE A 132 2.70 17.38 -10.67
N LEU A 133 3.23 16.63 -11.64
CA LEU A 133 4.45 15.81 -11.48
C LEU A 133 5.71 16.64 -11.29
N ASN A 134 5.83 17.76 -11.99
CA ASN A 134 7.10 18.50 -12.08
C ASN A 134 7.12 19.77 -11.22
N VAL A 135 5.97 20.26 -10.76
CA VAL A 135 5.86 21.46 -9.94
C VAL A 135 5.22 21.17 -8.59
N VAL A 136 4.01 20.58 -8.59
CA VAL A 136 3.22 20.42 -7.35
C VAL A 136 3.88 19.40 -6.42
N ILE A 137 4.21 18.20 -6.91
CA ILE A 137 4.85 17.16 -6.11
C ILE A 137 6.16 17.65 -5.47
N PRO A 138 7.14 18.18 -6.23
CA PRO A 138 8.37 18.68 -5.62
C PRO A 138 8.13 19.82 -4.64
N ARG A 139 7.24 20.78 -4.97
CA ARG A 139 6.94 21.92 -4.11
C ARG A 139 6.36 21.52 -2.75
N LEU A 140 5.54 20.46 -2.71
CA LEU A 140 4.89 20.00 -1.49
C LEU A 140 5.75 19.02 -0.70
N LEU A 141 6.49 18.14 -1.37
CA LEU A 141 7.18 17.04 -0.70
C LEU A 141 8.65 17.31 -0.38
N LEU A 142 9.40 18.02 -1.23
CA LEU A 142 10.81 18.32 -0.96
C LEU A 142 11.05 19.06 0.37
N PRO A 143 10.22 20.03 0.79
CA PRO A 143 10.42 20.68 2.09
C PRO A 143 10.33 19.75 3.30
N LEU A 144 9.69 18.58 3.15
CA LEU A 144 9.56 17.59 4.22
C LEU A 144 10.86 16.80 4.45
N GLU A 145 11.75 16.76 3.46
CA GLU A 145 12.99 15.97 3.48
C GLU A 145 14.26 16.80 3.23
N THR A 146 14.17 18.14 3.20
CA THR A 146 15.27 19.07 2.98
C THR A 146 15.32 20.17 4.02
N GLY A 147 16.38 20.99 4.02
CA GLY A 147 16.52 22.11 4.93
C GLY A 147 16.59 21.71 6.42
N GLY A 148 17.09 20.52 6.72
CA GLY A 148 17.15 19.98 8.09
C GLY A 148 15.94 19.16 8.50
N ASN A 149 14.92 19.09 7.66
CA ASN A 149 13.76 18.20 7.86
C ASN A 149 14.05 16.81 7.36
N SER A 150 13.44 15.82 7.98
CA SER A 150 13.48 14.42 7.53
C SER A 150 12.15 13.73 7.84
N ILE A 151 11.73 12.85 6.95
CA ILE A 151 10.61 11.94 7.17
C ILE A 151 11.19 10.56 7.40
N GLN A 152 10.75 9.89 8.46
CA GLN A 152 11.16 8.53 8.70
C GLN A 152 10.31 7.55 7.86
N PRO A 153 10.93 6.73 7.00
CA PRO A 153 10.23 5.67 6.30
C PRO A 153 9.65 4.66 7.30
N SER A 154 8.34 4.46 7.22
CA SER A 154 7.59 3.58 8.11
C SER A 154 6.66 2.68 7.33
N LEU A 155 6.38 1.49 7.88
CA LEU A 155 5.41 0.57 7.33
C LEU A 155 4.01 1.18 7.42
N VAL A 156 3.30 1.15 6.30
CA VAL A 156 1.90 1.58 6.20
C VAL A 156 1.05 0.45 5.64
N HIS A 157 -0.21 0.39 6.01
CA HIS A 157 -1.16 -0.55 5.41
C HIS A 157 -1.45 -0.18 3.95
N GLY A 158 -1.71 1.09 3.70
CA GLY A 158 -1.90 1.64 2.35
C GLY A 158 -3.32 1.50 1.77
N ASP A 159 -4.18 0.66 2.37
CA ASP A 159 -5.54 0.37 1.88
C ASP A 159 -6.55 0.26 3.02
N LEU A 160 -6.54 1.23 3.93
CA LEU A 160 -7.50 1.30 5.02
C LEU A 160 -8.79 1.95 4.51
N CYS A 161 -9.77 1.14 4.16
CA CYS A 161 -11.11 1.61 3.81
C CYS A 161 -12.16 1.05 4.78
N MET A 162 -13.15 1.87 5.10
CA MET A 162 -14.35 1.41 5.79
C MET A 162 -15.34 0.91 4.73
N TYR A 163 -15.66 -0.37 4.77
CA TYR A 163 -16.81 -0.89 4.04
C TYR A 163 -18.06 -0.36 4.74
N VAL A 164 -18.64 0.70 4.21
CA VAL A 164 -19.99 1.12 4.57
C VAL A 164 -20.91 0.38 3.61
N PRO A 165 -21.75 -0.57 4.06
CA PRO A 165 -22.80 -1.10 3.21
C PRO A 165 -23.71 0.06 2.83
N ILE A 166 -23.76 0.38 1.55
CA ILE A 166 -24.78 1.30 1.03
C ILE A 166 -26.06 0.46 0.95
N HIS A 167 -26.99 0.69 1.85
CA HIS A 167 -28.34 0.19 1.79
C HIS A 167 -29.19 1.05 0.85
#